data_2889364b1a6ee818be61729cddd2b505
#
_entry.id   2889364b1a6ee818be61729cddd2b505
#
_cell.length_a   1.000
_cell.length_b   1.000
_cell.length_c   1.000
_cell.angle_alpha   90.00
_cell.angle_beta   90.00
_cell.angle_gamma   90.00
#
_symmetry.space_group_name_H-M   'P 1'
#
loop_
_entity.id
_entity.type
_entity.pdbx_description
1 polymer ?
#
loop_
_entity_poly.entity_id
_entity_poly.type
_entity_poly.pdbx_seq_one_letter_code
_entity_poly.pdbx_strand_id
1 'polypeptide(L)'
;MSLPHAILTALLEKPSSGLELTRRFDRSIGYFWSATHQQIYRELGKLEQAGQIRALPSEQPARGQKKEYEVLPAGREALSAWVARPEDPKQIRDPLLLRMRAAAVVGAPGLDAELRRHLRLHRRQLEKYLEIEERDFPPERNSDEDRLRHLVLRGGIDLENFWIGWLTRALARDEEPRP
;
A
#
# COMPACT_ATOMS: atom_id res chain seq x y z
N MET A 1 -4.74 11.88 -6.56
CA MET A 1 -4.98 10.41 -6.59
C MET A 1 -3.74 9.76 -7.17
N SER A 2 -3.15 8.75 -6.52
CA SER A 2 -1.80 8.28 -6.86
C SER A 2 -1.76 6.89 -7.54
N LEU A 3 -2.92 6.30 -7.88
CA LEU A 3 -2.97 5.00 -8.56
C LEU A 3 -2.26 4.98 -9.93
N PRO A 4 -2.40 6.02 -10.81
CA PRO A 4 -1.63 6.08 -12.06
C PRO A 4 -0.14 6.01 -11.80
N HIS A 5 0.37 6.74 -10.80
CA HIS A 5 1.79 6.75 -10.46
C HIS A 5 2.26 5.40 -9.90
N ALA A 6 1.44 4.71 -9.08
CA ALA A 6 1.73 3.37 -8.62
C ALA A 6 1.80 2.35 -9.78
N ILE A 7 0.93 2.47 -10.78
CA ILE A 7 0.97 1.64 -12.00
C ILE A 7 2.22 1.94 -12.83
N LEU A 8 2.55 3.22 -13.07
CA LEU A 8 3.75 3.62 -13.79
C LEU A 8 5.01 3.09 -13.10
N THR A 9 5.11 3.23 -11.77
CA THR A 9 6.22 2.67 -10.99
C THR A 9 6.34 1.16 -11.20
N ALA A 10 5.24 0.43 -11.04
CA ALA A 10 5.23 -1.02 -11.22
C ALA A 10 5.65 -1.46 -12.63
N LEU A 11 5.20 -0.75 -13.66
CA LEU A 11 5.56 -1.05 -15.06
C LEU A 11 7.01 -0.68 -15.38
N LEU A 12 7.58 0.35 -14.75
CA LEU A 12 9.00 0.71 -14.88
C LEU A 12 9.91 -0.32 -14.22
N GLU A 13 9.50 -0.90 -13.11
CA GLU A 13 10.23 -2.00 -12.48
C GLU A 13 10.23 -3.25 -13.35
N LYS A 14 9.08 -3.56 -13.99
CA LYS A 14 8.92 -4.69 -14.89
C LYS A 14 7.71 -4.48 -15.80
N PRO A 15 7.84 -4.49 -17.13
CA PRO A 15 6.73 -4.59 -18.06
C PRO A 15 5.82 -5.76 -17.66
N SER A 16 4.52 -5.55 -17.66
CA SER A 16 3.57 -6.52 -17.11
C SER A 16 2.21 -6.40 -17.78
N SER A 17 1.47 -7.50 -17.79
CA SER A 17 0.06 -7.49 -18.16
C SER A 17 -0.82 -6.95 -17.02
N GLY A 18 -2.06 -6.53 -17.33
CA GLY A 18 -3.01 -6.09 -16.31
C GLY A 18 -3.24 -7.14 -15.21
N LEU A 19 -3.26 -8.42 -15.56
CA LEU A 19 -3.39 -9.52 -14.58
C LEU A 19 -2.13 -9.67 -13.71
N GLU A 20 -0.94 -9.51 -14.28
CA GLU A 20 0.31 -9.54 -13.49
C GLU A 20 0.41 -8.33 -12.57
N LEU A 21 0.00 -7.15 -13.03
CA LEU A 21 -0.09 -5.97 -12.17
C LEU A 21 -1.03 -6.20 -10.99
N THR A 22 -2.23 -6.74 -11.21
CA THR A 22 -3.14 -7.03 -10.09
C THR A 22 -2.51 -7.98 -9.07
N ARG A 23 -1.82 -9.04 -9.52
CA ARG A 23 -1.08 -9.96 -8.64
C ARG A 23 0.08 -9.29 -7.90
N ARG A 24 0.77 -8.36 -8.55
CA ARG A 24 1.85 -7.59 -7.91
C ARG A 24 1.29 -6.61 -6.88
N PHE A 25 0.16 -5.97 -7.19
CA PHE A 25 -0.55 -5.13 -6.21
C PHE A 25 -1.01 -5.95 -4.99
N ASP A 26 -1.48 -7.19 -5.18
CA ASP A 26 -1.88 -8.08 -4.08
C ASP A 26 -0.70 -8.54 -3.19
N ARG A 27 0.53 -8.62 -3.75
CA ARG A 27 1.69 -9.22 -3.07
C ARG A 27 2.71 -8.24 -2.51
N SER A 28 2.96 -7.12 -3.19
CA SER A 28 4.06 -6.21 -2.83
C SER A 28 3.66 -4.74 -2.80
N ILE A 29 3.00 -4.23 -3.82
CA ILE A 29 2.59 -2.82 -3.86
C ILE A 29 1.40 -2.59 -2.92
N GLY A 30 0.51 -3.57 -2.81
CA GLY A 30 -0.74 -3.49 -2.03
C GLY A 30 -0.56 -3.33 -0.52
N TYR A 31 0.63 -3.59 0.04
CA TYR A 31 0.86 -3.32 1.45
C TYR A 31 0.85 -1.83 1.78
N PHE A 32 1.24 -0.95 0.85
CA PHE A 32 1.17 0.51 1.02
C PHE A 32 0.15 1.19 0.10
N TRP A 33 -0.30 0.50 -0.97
CA TRP A 33 -1.26 1.05 -1.93
C TRP A 33 -2.24 -0.02 -2.43
N SER A 34 -3.42 -0.10 -1.84
CA SER A 34 -4.46 -1.04 -2.27
C SER A 34 -5.24 -0.50 -3.47
N ALA A 35 -5.53 -1.36 -4.46
CA ALA A 35 -6.39 -1.05 -5.58
C ALA A 35 -7.16 -2.31 -6.03
N THR A 36 -8.40 -2.14 -6.46
CA THR A 36 -9.18 -3.24 -7.04
C THR A 36 -8.73 -3.53 -8.47
N HIS A 37 -8.97 -4.76 -8.94
CA HIS A 37 -8.71 -5.15 -10.33
C HIS A 37 -9.36 -4.17 -11.32
N GLN A 38 -10.64 -3.81 -11.10
CA GLN A 38 -11.35 -2.86 -11.96
C GLN A 38 -10.69 -1.49 -12.00
N GLN A 39 -10.18 -1.00 -10.86
CA GLN A 39 -9.46 0.27 -10.81
C GLN A 39 -8.18 0.21 -11.62
N ILE A 40 -7.40 -0.87 -11.51
CA ILE A 40 -6.16 -1.06 -12.27
C ILE A 40 -6.44 -1.07 -13.77
N TYR A 41 -7.40 -1.89 -14.25
CA TYR A 41 -7.72 -1.94 -15.68
C TYR A 41 -8.26 -0.62 -16.24
N ARG A 42 -9.10 0.07 -15.49
CA ARG A 42 -9.59 1.40 -15.87
C ARG A 42 -8.46 2.41 -16.00
N GLU A 43 -7.51 2.36 -15.09
CA GLU A 43 -6.40 3.30 -15.06
C GLU A 43 -5.37 2.97 -16.15
N LEU A 44 -5.10 1.70 -16.46
CA LEU A 44 -4.31 1.29 -17.63
C LEU A 44 -4.88 1.86 -18.94
N GLY A 45 -6.19 1.77 -19.14
CA GLY A 45 -6.84 2.36 -20.32
C GLY A 45 -6.65 3.88 -20.43
N LYS A 46 -6.70 4.61 -19.31
CA LYS A 46 -6.45 6.05 -19.29
C LYS A 46 -4.99 6.40 -19.59
N LEU A 47 -4.05 5.66 -19.00
CA LEU A 47 -2.61 5.86 -19.23
C LEU A 47 -2.25 5.57 -20.70
N GLU A 48 -2.85 4.54 -21.31
CA GLU A 48 -2.66 4.21 -22.71
C GLU A 48 -3.24 5.32 -23.62
N GLN A 49 -4.46 5.81 -23.34
CA GLN A 49 -5.08 6.94 -24.05
C GLN A 49 -4.28 8.24 -23.92
N ALA A 50 -3.64 8.47 -22.77
CA ALA A 50 -2.78 9.63 -22.52
C ALA A 50 -1.38 9.49 -23.15
N GLY A 51 -1.06 8.38 -23.82
CA GLY A 51 0.26 8.12 -24.42
C GLY A 51 1.37 7.97 -23.39
N GLN A 52 1.05 7.61 -22.14
CA GLN A 52 2.02 7.41 -21.07
C GLN A 52 2.54 5.97 -21.00
N ILE A 53 1.74 5.03 -21.50
CA ILE A 53 2.10 3.62 -21.65
C ILE A 53 1.65 3.15 -23.03
N ARG A 54 2.20 2.02 -23.51
CA ARG A 54 1.69 1.32 -24.68
C ARG A 54 1.64 -0.18 -24.46
N ALA A 55 0.73 -0.85 -25.15
CA ALA A 55 0.74 -2.30 -25.23
C ALA A 55 1.93 -2.77 -26.09
N LEU A 56 2.66 -3.76 -25.62
CA LEU A 56 3.72 -4.42 -26.38
C LEU A 56 3.12 -5.27 -27.51
N PRO A 57 3.75 -5.31 -28.70
CA PRO A 57 3.35 -6.23 -29.75
C PRO A 57 3.45 -7.68 -29.24
N SER A 58 2.40 -8.45 -29.46
CA SER A 58 2.44 -9.89 -29.17
C SER A 58 2.97 -10.64 -30.40
N GLU A 59 3.96 -11.51 -30.20
CA GLU A 59 4.52 -12.34 -31.28
C GLU A 59 3.54 -13.39 -31.80
N GLN A 60 2.48 -13.69 -31.04
CA GLN A 60 1.41 -14.61 -31.44
C GLN A 60 0.05 -14.05 -31.04
N PRO A 61 -0.75 -13.51 -31.99
CA PRO A 61 -2.09 -13.01 -31.69
C PRO A 61 -3.09 -14.16 -31.56
N ALA A 62 -3.05 -14.87 -30.42
CA ALA A 62 -4.08 -15.86 -30.06
C ALA A 62 -5.19 -15.21 -29.24
N ARG A 63 -6.46 -15.65 -29.45
CA ARG A 63 -7.61 -15.24 -28.64
C ARG A 63 -7.32 -15.50 -27.15
N GLY A 64 -7.30 -14.43 -26.33
CA GLY A 64 -7.04 -14.53 -24.89
C GLY A 64 -5.62 -14.14 -24.45
N GLN A 65 -4.75 -13.67 -25.34
CA GLN A 65 -3.40 -13.25 -25.02
C GLN A 65 -3.41 -11.96 -24.20
N LYS A 66 -2.64 -11.98 -23.11
CA LYS A 66 -2.53 -10.88 -22.15
C LYS A 66 -1.72 -9.74 -22.78
N LYS A 67 -2.34 -8.57 -22.94
CA LYS A 67 -1.61 -7.36 -23.31
C LYS A 67 -0.60 -7.04 -22.20
N GLU A 68 0.68 -7.02 -22.54
CA GLU A 68 1.72 -6.47 -21.69
C GLU A 68 1.90 -4.97 -21.99
N TYR A 69 2.21 -4.19 -20.96
CA TYR A 69 2.37 -2.75 -21.08
C TYR A 69 3.78 -2.34 -20.69
N GLU A 70 4.32 -1.35 -21.40
CA GLU A 70 5.54 -0.64 -21.06
C GLU A 70 5.27 0.86 -20.92
N VAL A 71 6.13 1.54 -20.14
CA VAL A 71 6.05 2.98 -19.92
C VAL A 71 6.78 3.73 -21.04
N LEU A 72 6.10 4.69 -21.63
CA LEU A 72 6.66 5.60 -22.63
C LEU A 72 7.39 6.80 -21.98
N PRO A 73 8.21 7.57 -22.73
CA PRO A 73 8.89 8.76 -22.19
C PRO A 73 7.95 9.73 -21.45
N ALA A 74 6.77 10.01 -22.02
CA ALA A 74 5.76 10.86 -21.39
C ALA A 74 5.30 10.35 -20.01
N GLY A 75 5.22 9.02 -19.83
CA GLY A 75 4.89 8.41 -18.55
C GLY A 75 6.03 8.56 -17.52
N ARG A 76 7.28 8.46 -17.95
CA ARG A 76 8.46 8.71 -17.10
C ARG A 76 8.53 10.16 -16.64
N GLU A 77 8.30 11.10 -17.55
CA GLU A 77 8.27 12.54 -17.26
C GLU A 77 7.16 12.87 -16.25
N ALA A 78 5.95 12.34 -16.46
CA ALA A 78 4.82 12.53 -15.55
C ALA A 78 5.13 11.97 -14.14
N LEU A 79 5.76 10.79 -14.05
CA LEU A 79 6.15 10.20 -12.77
C LEU A 79 7.24 11.03 -12.09
N SER A 80 8.28 11.47 -12.81
CA SER A 80 9.36 12.31 -12.28
C SER A 80 8.83 13.65 -11.77
N ALA A 81 7.95 14.30 -12.51
CA ALA A 81 7.31 15.54 -12.09
C ALA A 81 6.45 15.35 -10.82
N TRP A 82 5.76 14.20 -10.71
CA TRP A 82 4.98 13.89 -9.51
C TRP A 82 5.86 13.62 -8.28
N VAL A 83 6.98 12.91 -8.42
CA VAL A 83 7.94 12.66 -7.33
C VAL A 83 8.53 13.95 -6.79
N ALA A 84 8.81 14.92 -7.65
CA ALA A 84 9.37 16.22 -7.27
C ALA A 84 8.33 17.21 -6.70
N ARG A 85 7.03 16.90 -6.82
CA ARG A 85 5.96 17.81 -6.41
C ARG A 85 5.81 17.85 -4.89
N PRO A 86 5.83 19.04 -4.25
CA PRO A 86 5.52 19.16 -2.85
C PRO A 86 4.06 18.76 -2.56
N GLU A 87 3.86 17.93 -1.54
CA GLU A 87 2.53 17.53 -1.05
C GLU A 87 2.57 17.51 0.48
N ASP A 88 1.62 18.21 1.12
CA ASP A 88 1.52 18.22 2.57
C ASP A 88 1.07 16.87 3.13
N PRO A 89 1.54 16.48 4.33
CA PRO A 89 1.07 15.28 5.00
C PRO A 89 -0.44 15.30 5.20
N LYS A 90 -1.11 14.17 4.95
CA LYS A 90 -2.55 14.05 5.17
C LYS A 90 -2.85 13.92 6.65
N GLN A 91 -3.89 14.62 7.10
CA GLN A 91 -4.42 14.44 8.44
C GLN A 91 -4.93 13.00 8.64
N ILE A 92 -4.65 12.45 9.81
CA ILE A 92 -5.18 11.13 10.20
C ILE A 92 -6.70 11.24 10.38
N ARG A 93 -7.45 10.46 9.59
CA ARG A 93 -8.90 10.33 9.68
C ARG A 93 -9.25 8.87 9.93
N ASP A 94 -8.96 8.41 11.14
CA ASP A 94 -9.21 7.02 11.52
C ASP A 94 -10.57 6.89 12.26
N PRO A 95 -11.48 6.03 11.77
CA PRO A 95 -12.77 5.80 12.40
C PRO A 95 -12.68 5.26 13.84
N LEU A 96 -11.61 4.50 14.18
CA LEU A 96 -11.42 3.96 15.52
C LEU A 96 -11.19 5.09 16.53
N LEU A 97 -10.35 6.08 16.18
CA LEU A 97 -10.11 7.25 17.03
C LEU A 97 -11.40 8.02 17.29
N LEU A 98 -12.25 8.19 16.26
CA LEU A 98 -13.54 8.84 16.41
C LEU A 98 -14.50 8.02 17.29
N ARG A 99 -14.52 6.68 17.12
CA ARG A 99 -15.33 5.78 17.99
C ARG A 99 -14.90 5.88 19.45
N MET A 100 -13.61 5.93 19.74
CA MET A 100 -13.12 6.09 21.11
C MET A 100 -13.55 7.43 21.71
N ARG A 101 -13.45 8.53 20.94
CA ARG A 101 -13.94 9.83 21.37
C ARG A 101 -15.47 9.82 21.63
N ALA A 102 -16.24 9.18 20.77
CA ALA A 102 -17.69 9.05 20.94
C ALA A 102 -18.03 8.20 22.18
N ALA A 103 -17.29 7.13 22.44
CA ALA A 103 -17.48 6.26 23.59
C ALA A 103 -17.30 7.00 24.94
N ALA A 104 -16.46 8.02 24.99
CA ALA A 104 -16.30 8.88 26.16
C ALA A 104 -17.58 9.70 26.48
N VAL A 105 -18.46 9.90 25.50
CA VAL A 105 -19.70 10.71 25.66
C VAL A 105 -20.92 9.82 25.91
N VAL A 106 -21.05 8.71 25.17
CA VAL A 106 -22.28 7.87 25.19
C VAL A 106 -22.08 6.55 25.96
N GLY A 107 -20.89 6.32 26.52
CA GLY A 107 -20.50 5.04 27.10
C GLY A 107 -19.93 4.09 26.05
N ALA A 108 -19.28 3.02 26.48
CA ALA A 108 -18.46 2.20 25.62
C ALA A 108 -18.73 0.67 25.70
N PRO A 109 -19.99 0.18 25.70
CA PRO A 109 -20.21 -1.26 25.68
C PRO A 109 -19.61 -1.85 24.39
N GLY A 110 -18.71 -2.85 24.54
CA GLY A 110 -18.09 -3.53 23.41
C GLY A 110 -16.85 -2.85 22.79
N LEU A 111 -16.45 -1.64 23.23
CA LEU A 111 -15.27 -0.96 22.72
C LEU A 111 -14.01 -1.81 22.88
N ASP A 112 -13.81 -2.43 24.03
CA ASP A 112 -12.62 -3.26 24.29
C ASP A 112 -12.55 -4.49 23.40
N ALA A 113 -13.67 -5.10 23.07
CA ALA A 113 -13.71 -6.20 22.10
C ALA A 113 -13.23 -5.73 20.71
N GLU A 114 -13.63 -4.53 20.30
CA GLU A 114 -13.21 -3.91 19.04
C GLU A 114 -11.73 -3.51 19.08
N LEU A 115 -11.23 -2.92 20.15
CA LEU A 115 -9.79 -2.62 20.32
C LEU A 115 -8.94 -3.90 20.26
N ARG A 116 -9.36 -4.99 20.93
CA ARG A 116 -8.68 -6.29 20.83
C ARG A 116 -8.74 -6.85 19.41
N ARG A 117 -9.85 -6.66 18.69
CA ARG A 117 -9.95 -7.06 17.28
C ARG A 117 -8.94 -6.32 16.42
N HIS A 118 -8.84 -4.99 16.55
CA HIS A 118 -7.85 -4.16 15.84
C HIS A 118 -6.42 -4.59 16.18
N LEU A 119 -6.11 -4.81 17.47
CA LEU A 119 -4.79 -5.29 17.91
C LEU A 119 -4.40 -6.60 17.21
N ARG A 120 -5.33 -7.56 17.08
CA ARG A 120 -5.06 -8.80 16.34
C ARG A 120 -4.85 -8.57 14.85
N LEU A 121 -5.55 -7.62 14.24
CA LEU A 121 -5.38 -7.30 12.82
C LEU A 121 -4.01 -6.67 12.56
N HIS A 122 -3.59 -5.70 13.38
CA HIS A 122 -2.29 -5.06 13.27
C HIS A 122 -1.14 -6.04 13.50
N ARG A 123 -1.24 -6.94 14.49
CA ARG A 123 -0.24 -7.99 14.69
C ARG A 123 -0.08 -8.91 13.47
N ARG A 124 -1.20 -9.37 12.90
CA ARG A 124 -1.17 -10.18 11.67
C ARG A 124 -0.59 -9.44 10.47
N GLN A 125 -0.84 -8.14 10.38
CA GLN A 125 -0.27 -7.34 9.31
C GLN A 125 1.23 -7.13 9.50
N LEU A 126 1.68 -6.92 10.73
CA LEU A 126 3.10 -6.85 11.08
C LEU A 126 3.83 -8.16 10.71
N GLU A 127 3.27 -9.32 11.09
CA GLU A 127 3.84 -10.63 10.71
C GLU A 127 4.07 -10.74 9.21
N LYS A 128 3.07 -10.36 8.39
CA LYS A 128 3.22 -10.36 6.93
C LYS A 128 4.32 -9.42 6.43
N TYR A 129 4.47 -8.25 7.04
CA TYR A 129 5.51 -7.30 6.65
C TYR A 129 6.91 -7.82 7.00
N LEU A 130 7.07 -8.48 8.15
CA LEU A 130 8.33 -9.12 8.53
C LEU A 130 8.69 -10.30 7.61
N GLU A 131 7.70 -11.11 7.19
CA GLU A 131 7.90 -12.16 6.18
C GLU A 131 8.35 -11.59 4.82
N ILE A 132 7.77 -10.43 4.41
CA ILE A 132 8.19 -9.73 3.19
C ILE A 132 9.61 -9.19 3.35
N GLU A 133 9.94 -8.60 4.50
CA GLU A 133 11.27 -8.07 4.79
C GLU A 133 12.34 -9.16 4.66
N GLU A 134 12.13 -10.30 5.31
CA GLU A 134 13.06 -11.43 5.27
C GLU A 134 13.23 -11.99 3.86
N ARG A 135 12.14 -12.12 3.10
CA ARG A 135 12.14 -12.70 1.76
C ARG A 135 12.74 -11.77 0.71
N ASP A 136 12.37 -10.48 0.73
CA ASP A 136 12.61 -9.54 -0.39
C ASP A 136 13.79 -8.59 -0.14
N PHE A 137 14.23 -8.44 1.12
CA PHE A 137 15.29 -7.50 1.51
C PHE A 137 16.43 -8.18 2.30
N PRO A 138 17.06 -9.24 1.74
CA PRO A 138 18.20 -9.85 2.40
C PRO A 138 19.40 -8.87 2.42
N PRO A 139 20.36 -9.01 3.36
CA PRO A 139 21.45 -8.06 3.59
C PRO A 139 22.33 -7.79 2.35
N GLU A 140 22.35 -8.70 1.39
CA GLU A 140 23.12 -8.57 0.15
C GLU A 140 22.50 -7.55 -0.83
N ARG A 141 21.20 -7.27 -0.69
CA ARG A 141 20.50 -6.23 -1.45
C ARG A 141 20.70 -4.87 -0.79
N ASN A 142 21.68 -4.10 -1.28
CA ASN A 142 22.07 -2.83 -0.67
C ASN A 142 22.22 -1.68 -1.67
N SER A 143 21.70 -1.79 -2.89
CA SER A 143 21.63 -0.66 -3.82
C SER A 143 20.81 0.49 -3.27
N ASP A 144 20.98 1.71 -3.75
CA ASP A 144 20.18 2.85 -3.31
C ASP A 144 18.69 2.65 -3.61
N GLU A 145 18.37 1.96 -4.72
CA GLU A 145 17.00 1.58 -5.06
C GLU A 145 16.42 0.57 -4.05
N ASP A 146 17.20 -0.46 -3.68
CA ASP A 146 16.77 -1.45 -2.68
C ASP A 146 16.56 -0.79 -1.31
N ARG A 147 17.44 0.14 -0.92
CA ARG A 147 17.30 0.92 0.33
C ARG A 147 16.01 1.74 0.35
N LEU A 148 15.69 2.45 -0.76
CA LEU A 148 14.44 3.22 -0.85
C LEU A 148 13.20 2.32 -0.77
N ARG A 149 13.22 1.17 -1.47
CA ARG A 149 12.12 0.19 -1.40
C ARG A 149 11.97 -0.39 0.02
N HIS A 150 13.08 -0.70 0.67
CA HIS A 150 13.08 -1.19 2.05
C HIS A 150 12.54 -0.13 3.02
N LEU A 151 12.90 1.15 2.88
CA LEU A 151 12.35 2.24 3.69
C LEU A 151 10.84 2.36 3.59
N VAL A 152 10.23 2.09 2.43
CA VAL A 152 8.76 2.05 2.29
C VAL A 152 8.16 0.93 3.13
N LEU A 153 8.74 -0.28 3.11
CA LEU A 153 8.29 -1.41 3.94
C LEU A 153 8.50 -1.12 5.43
N ARG A 154 9.66 -0.56 5.80
CA ARG A 154 9.96 -0.15 7.19
C ARG A 154 8.94 0.86 7.72
N GLY A 155 8.52 1.83 6.90
CA GLY A 155 7.44 2.75 7.27
C GLY A 155 6.13 2.05 7.59
N GLY A 156 5.79 0.99 6.85
CA GLY A 156 4.65 0.12 7.15
C GLY A 156 4.82 -0.65 8.48
N ILE A 157 5.99 -1.25 8.71
CA ILE A 157 6.34 -1.97 9.95
C ILE A 157 6.24 -1.02 11.16
N ASP A 158 6.80 0.18 11.05
CA ASP A 158 6.79 1.17 12.13
C ASP A 158 5.36 1.64 12.45
N LEU A 159 4.52 1.80 11.44
CA LEU A 159 3.11 2.15 11.62
C LEU A 159 2.33 1.03 12.35
N GLU A 160 2.55 -0.24 11.99
CA GLU A 160 1.92 -1.37 12.69
C GLU A 160 2.41 -1.46 14.15
N ASN A 161 3.69 -1.28 14.41
CA ASN A 161 4.24 -1.22 15.77
C ASN A 161 3.65 -0.06 16.59
N PHE A 162 3.46 1.11 15.97
CA PHE A 162 2.77 2.23 16.61
C PHE A 162 1.35 1.84 17.03
N TRP A 163 0.55 1.27 16.13
CA TRP A 163 -0.82 0.87 16.41
C TRP A 163 -0.88 -0.23 17.49
N ILE A 164 -0.02 -1.24 17.42
CA ILE A 164 0.07 -2.31 18.41
C ILE A 164 0.37 -1.73 19.81
N GLY A 165 1.39 -0.88 19.91
CA GLY A 165 1.77 -0.24 21.16
C GLY A 165 0.67 0.66 21.72
N TRP A 166 0.03 1.46 20.85
CA TRP A 166 -1.06 2.36 21.24
C TRP A 166 -2.30 1.59 21.72
N LEU A 167 -2.75 0.56 20.98
CA LEU A 167 -3.89 -0.28 21.32
C LEU A 167 -3.64 -1.07 22.62
N THR A 168 -2.42 -1.56 22.84
CA THR A 168 -2.04 -2.24 24.08
C THR A 168 -2.21 -1.31 25.28
N ARG A 169 -1.69 -0.08 25.20
CA ARG A 169 -1.88 0.92 26.26
C ARG A 169 -3.35 1.31 26.43
N ALA A 170 -4.11 1.44 25.34
CA ALA A 170 -5.54 1.76 25.42
C ALA A 170 -6.36 0.67 26.11
N LEU A 171 -5.97 -0.60 25.98
CA LEU A 171 -6.60 -1.73 26.66
C LEU A 171 -6.18 -1.85 28.14
N ALA A 172 -4.96 -1.44 28.48
CA ALA A 172 -4.47 -1.46 29.88
C ALA A 172 -5.11 -0.36 30.76
N ARG A 173 -5.78 0.65 30.18
CA ARG A 173 -6.41 1.77 30.93
C ARG A 173 -7.39 1.34 32.02
N ASP A 174 -8.01 0.16 31.89
CA ASP A 174 -8.99 -0.35 32.85
C ASP A 174 -8.34 -1.15 34.00
N GLU A 175 -7.01 -1.44 33.91
CA GLU A 175 -6.24 -2.15 34.93
C GLU A 175 -5.66 -1.20 35.99
N GLU A 176 -5.61 0.11 35.72
CA GLU A 176 -5.22 1.09 36.73
C GLU A 176 -6.39 1.42 37.63
N PRO A 177 -6.27 1.26 38.99
CA PRO A 177 -7.32 1.67 39.90
C PRO A 177 -7.57 3.17 39.75
N ARG A 178 -8.84 3.53 39.48
CA ARG A 178 -9.25 4.92 39.49
C ARG A 178 -9.03 5.51 40.89
N PRO A 179 -8.41 6.69 41.02
CA PRO A 179 -8.20 7.34 42.29
C PRO A 179 -9.51 7.67 43.02
#